data_f6b3eff675a570f981f0cef2f950716e
#
_entry.id   f6b3eff675a570f981f0cef2f950716e
#
_cell.length_a   1.000
_cell.length_b   1.000
_cell.length_c   1.000
_cell.angle_alpha   90.00
_cell.angle_beta   90.00
_cell.angle_gamma   90.00
#
_symmetry.space_group_name_H-M   'P 1'
#
loop_
_entity.id
_entity.type
_entity.pdbx_description
1 polymer ?
#
loop_
_entity_poly.entity_id
_entity_poly.type
_entity_poly.pdbx_seq_one_letter_code
_entity_poly.pdbx_strand_id
1 'polypeptide(L)'
;PPEGWALANPQDAKGAMAALLSGGGAALLGAEAAQATWLADMPAGDAVRLSCDMTLQSDLGPHHLQFAPKRVTIGVGCARNCPPQELADLVRTALNEAGVCDAAVHSINTISLKADEPAILELARQLNAPLRLFSAEALEAETPRLATPSDVVFAEVGCHGVSEGAALAQLGSEGKLWMQKRKTAHATVALGLADRPLSDLRGAARGRLSVVGIGPGQAAWRTPEVSRLIADAQELVGYGLYIDLLGPLAAGKERSDFPLGGEEARCRYALEQAGLGKNVALVCSGDAGIYAMGALVFELLDRPADQMGVSDAARRVDVVCSPGVSALQGAAARAGAPLGHDFCTISLSDLLTPRADILRRLQAAAEGDFVIAFYNPVSKTRRTLLSEARDILLQHRPADTPVMLASSLGRPEEHIRYRRLEDLLVDEVD
;
A
#
# COMPACT_ATOMS: atom_id res chain seq x y z
N PRO A 1 16.24 10.40 -17.97
CA PRO A 1 15.67 10.14 -19.29
C PRO A 1 14.16 10.36 -19.27
N PRO A 2 13.53 10.59 -20.44
CA PRO A 2 12.09 10.73 -20.55
C PRO A 2 11.38 9.37 -20.30
N GLU A 3 10.04 9.42 -20.25
CA GLU A 3 9.22 8.21 -20.20
C GLU A 3 9.59 7.24 -21.33
N GLY A 4 9.52 5.95 -21.03
CA GLY A 4 9.95 4.91 -21.96
C GLY A 4 11.46 4.64 -22.03
N TRP A 5 12.26 5.35 -21.24
CA TRP A 5 13.71 5.14 -21.16
C TRP A 5 14.19 5.00 -19.72
N ALA A 6 15.26 4.26 -19.50
CA ALA A 6 15.91 4.14 -18.20
C ALA A 6 17.44 4.27 -18.34
N LEU A 7 18.11 4.78 -17.31
CA LEU A 7 19.56 4.79 -17.21
C LEU A 7 20.01 3.46 -16.59
N ALA A 8 20.81 2.69 -17.34
CA ALA A 8 21.26 1.37 -16.90
C ALA A 8 22.37 1.41 -15.84
N ASN A 9 23.17 2.49 -15.82
CA ASN A 9 24.30 2.68 -14.91
C ASN A 9 24.24 4.04 -14.18
N PRO A 10 23.24 4.27 -13.30
CA PRO A 10 23.03 5.56 -12.63
C PRO A 10 24.20 5.99 -11.72
N GLN A 11 25.01 5.06 -11.23
CA GLN A 11 26.20 5.35 -10.43
C GLN A 11 27.24 6.21 -11.17
N ASP A 12 27.30 6.13 -12.50
CA ASP A 12 28.26 6.84 -13.33
C ASP A 12 27.76 8.24 -13.78
N ALA A 13 26.49 8.55 -13.50
CA ALA A 13 25.84 9.78 -13.96
C ALA A 13 26.57 11.05 -13.50
N LYS A 14 27.06 11.08 -12.25
CA LYS A 14 27.74 12.28 -11.70
C LYS A 14 29.01 12.63 -12.47
N GLY A 15 29.83 11.63 -12.78
CA GLY A 15 31.08 11.83 -13.53
C GLY A 15 30.83 12.29 -14.98
N ALA A 16 29.92 11.62 -15.67
CA ALA A 16 29.53 11.98 -17.03
C ALA A 16 28.88 13.38 -17.11
N MET A 17 28.01 13.74 -16.17
CA MET A 17 27.42 15.09 -16.12
C MET A 17 28.47 16.18 -15.90
N ALA A 18 29.45 15.94 -15.02
CA ALA A 18 30.55 16.90 -14.80
C ALA A 18 31.38 17.12 -16.09
N ALA A 19 31.68 16.05 -16.82
CA ALA A 19 32.42 16.12 -18.09
C ALA A 19 31.63 16.87 -19.17
N LEU A 20 30.31 16.67 -19.28
CA LEU A 20 29.42 17.41 -20.20
C LEU A 20 29.39 18.90 -19.86
N LEU A 21 29.25 19.26 -18.59
CA LEU A 21 29.20 20.66 -18.13
C LEU A 21 30.53 21.39 -18.35
N SER A 22 31.64 20.66 -18.45
CA SER A 22 32.95 21.20 -18.79
C SER A 22 33.11 21.52 -20.30
N GLY A 23 32.07 21.28 -21.11
CA GLY A 23 32.03 21.61 -22.53
C GLY A 23 32.63 20.54 -23.46
N GLY A 24 32.91 19.32 -22.97
CA GLY A 24 33.57 18.27 -23.75
C GLY A 24 32.68 17.57 -24.79
N GLY A 25 31.39 17.82 -24.78
CA GLY A 25 30.41 17.19 -25.69
C GLY A 25 30.23 15.69 -25.47
N ALA A 26 29.36 15.06 -26.29
CA ALA A 26 29.04 13.65 -26.20
C ALA A 26 29.04 12.95 -27.57
N ALA A 27 29.42 11.66 -27.56
CA ALA A 27 29.21 10.74 -28.68
C ALA A 27 27.98 9.86 -28.43
N LEU A 28 26.98 9.93 -29.30
CA LEU A 28 25.79 9.11 -29.26
C LEU A 28 26.01 7.81 -30.03
N LEU A 29 25.80 6.66 -29.37
CA LEU A 29 26.11 5.32 -29.87
C LEU A 29 24.94 4.35 -29.64
N GLY A 30 24.97 3.18 -30.28
CA GLY A 30 24.03 2.08 -30.03
C GLY A 30 22.93 1.92 -31.06
N ALA A 31 22.34 0.72 -31.06
CA ALA A 31 21.34 0.33 -32.06
C ALA A 31 20.03 1.15 -31.96
N GLU A 32 19.70 1.65 -30.78
CA GLU A 32 18.48 2.41 -30.52
C GLU A 32 18.73 3.93 -30.49
N ALA A 33 19.93 4.40 -30.87
CA ALA A 33 20.29 5.83 -30.83
C ALA A 33 19.33 6.71 -31.64
N ALA A 34 18.86 6.23 -32.79
CA ALA A 34 17.93 6.96 -33.64
C ALA A 34 16.56 7.21 -32.97
N GLN A 35 16.18 6.39 -31.98
CA GLN A 35 14.94 6.55 -31.21
C GLN A 35 15.10 7.53 -30.02
N ALA A 36 16.34 7.84 -29.64
CA ALA A 36 16.65 8.74 -28.54
C ALA A 36 16.64 10.22 -28.98
N THR A 37 15.57 10.68 -29.59
CA THR A 37 15.43 12.03 -30.18
C THR A 37 15.70 13.15 -29.17
N TRP A 38 15.49 12.90 -27.89
CA TRP A 38 15.77 13.84 -26.79
C TRP A 38 17.26 14.07 -26.54
N LEU A 39 18.15 13.27 -27.17
CA LEU A 39 19.61 13.46 -27.15
C LEU A 39 20.14 14.13 -28.44
N ALA A 40 19.30 14.41 -29.42
CA ALA A 40 19.71 14.92 -30.73
C ALA A 40 20.42 16.28 -30.66
N ASP A 41 20.03 17.12 -29.70
CA ASP A 41 20.61 18.47 -29.50
C ASP A 41 21.86 18.50 -28.61
N MET A 42 22.36 17.32 -28.19
CA MET A 42 23.57 17.24 -27.38
C MET A 42 24.79 17.69 -28.20
N PRO A 43 25.64 18.60 -27.66
CA PRO A 43 26.88 18.98 -28.33
C PRO A 43 27.74 17.77 -28.66
N ALA A 44 28.15 17.65 -29.93
CA ALA A 44 29.01 16.56 -30.36
C ALA A 44 30.41 16.67 -29.73
N GLY A 45 30.96 15.55 -29.30
CA GLY A 45 32.26 15.46 -28.66
C GLY A 45 32.55 14.03 -28.20
N ASP A 46 33.70 13.85 -27.57
CA ASP A 46 34.22 12.54 -27.12
C ASP A 46 34.42 12.43 -25.60
N ALA A 47 34.12 13.52 -24.86
CA ALA A 47 34.28 13.52 -23.41
C ALA A 47 33.33 12.55 -22.70
N VAL A 48 32.15 12.31 -23.26
CA VAL A 48 31.16 11.38 -22.73
C VAL A 48 30.62 10.50 -23.87
N ARG A 49 30.43 9.22 -23.58
CA ARG A 49 29.74 8.28 -24.45
C ARG A 49 28.31 8.07 -23.95
N LEU A 50 27.33 8.24 -24.81
CA LEU A 50 25.92 7.98 -24.54
C LEU A 50 25.46 6.83 -25.43
N SER A 51 25.37 5.64 -24.90
CA SER A 51 24.86 4.48 -25.66
C SER A 51 23.38 4.27 -25.42
N CYS A 52 22.66 3.88 -26.47
CA CYS A 52 21.23 3.58 -26.45
C CYS A 52 21.02 2.13 -26.91
N ASP A 53 20.94 1.20 -25.97
CA ASP A 53 20.85 -0.24 -26.23
C ASP A 53 20.01 -0.97 -25.16
N MET A 54 19.33 -2.04 -25.57
CA MET A 54 18.68 -2.97 -24.63
C MET A 54 19.67 -3.94 -23.99
N THR A 55 20.83 -4.18 -24.60
CA THR A 55 21.88 -5.08 -24.11
C THR A 55 22.86 -4.29 -23.27
N LEU A 56 23.12 -4.74 -22.03
CA LEU A 56 24.12 -4.10 -21.19
C LEU A 56 25.52 -4.30 -21.79
N GLN A 57 26.23 -3.21 -22.05
CA GLN A 57 27.61 -3.27 -22.49
C GLN A 57 28.53 -3.59 -21.31
N SER A 58 29.49 -4.48 -21.51
CA SER A 58 30.32 -5.01 -20.44
C SER A 58 31.45 -4.09 -19.96
N ASP A 59 31.75 -3.02 -20.71
CA ASP A 59 32.88 -2.13 -20.42
C ASP A 59 32.42 -0.64 -20.46
N LEU A 60 31.59 -0.29 -19.48
CA LEU A 60 31.16 1.09 -19.27
C LEU A 60 32.23 1.80 -18.41
N GLY A 61 33.05 2.66 -19.03
CA GLY A 61 33.97 3.53 -18.30
C GLY A 61 33.27 4.65 -17.57
N PRO A 62 33.97 5.43 -16.73
CA PRO A 62 33.37 6.45 -15.83
C PRO A 62 32.68 7.61 -16.53
N HIS A 63 32.86 7.75 -17.85
CA HIS A 63 32.19 8.77 -18.70
C HIS A 63 31.29 8.13 -19.75
N HIS A 64 30.80 6.93 -19.50
CA HIS A 64 29.89 6.25 -20.38
C HIS A 64 28.53 6.07 -19.68
N LEU A 65 27.46 6.64 -20.21
CA LEU A 65 26.11 6.42 -19.77
C LEU A 65 25.34 5.56 -20.78
N GLN A 66 24.70 4.53 -20.31
CA GLN A 66 23.84 3.69 -21.14
C GLN A 66 22.36 3.96 -20.83
N PHE A 67 21.62 4.38 -21.84
CA PHE A 67 20.17 4.49 -21.80
C PHE A 67 19.52 3.29 -22.46
N ALA A 68 18.65 2.60 -21.74
CA ALA A 68 17.91 1.46 -22.24
C ALA A 68 16.46 1.88 -22.57
N PRO A 69 15.98 1.64 -23.82
CA PRO A 69 14.58 1.81 -24.13
C PRO A 69 13.77 0.70 -23.45
N LYS A 70 12.69 1.08 -22.76
CA LYS A 70 11.78 0.14 -22.08
C LYS A 70 10.87 -0.51 -23.11
N ARG A 71 11.33 -1.54 -23.78
CA ARG A 71 10.62 -2.24 -24.85
C ARG A 71 10.23 -3.68 -24.48
N VAL A 72 10.75 -4.22 -23.40
CA VAL A 72 10.56 -5.61 -23.03
C VAL A 72 9.47 -5.73 -21.95
N THR A 73 8.44 -6.52 -22.23
CA THR A 73 7.41 -6.92 -21.28
C THR A 73 7.67 -8.35 -20.82
N ILE A 74 7.68 -8.58 -19.52
CA ILE A 74 7.83 -9.92 -18.93
C ILE A 74 6.45 -10.42 -18.52
N GLY A 75 5.99 -11.50 -19.11
CA GLY A 75 4.81 -12.21 -18.64
C GLY A 75 5.21 -13.41 -17.79
N VAL A 76 4.62 -13.54 -16.62
CA VAL A 76 4.93 -14.62 -15.68
C VAL A 76 3.68 -15.35 -15.20
N GLY A 77 3.82 -16.63 -14.92
CA GLY A 77 2.86 -17.45 -14.22
C GLY A 77 3.57 -18.39 -13.27
N CYS A 78 2.96 -18.74 -12.14
CA CYS A 78 3.55 -19.69 -11.22
C CYS A 78 2.48 -20.45 -10.42
N ALA A 79 2.84 -21.58 -9.83
CA ALA A 79 2.03 -22.25 -8.82
C ALA A 79 1.87 -21.34 -7.59
N ARG A 80 0.85 -21.59 -6.77
CA ARG A 80 0.75 -20.95 -5.44
C ARG A 80 1.94 -21.36 -4.57
N ASN A 81 2.48 -20.38 -3.83
CA ASN A 81 3.67 -20.52 -2.99
C ASN A 81 4.92 -21.00 -3.76
N CYS A 82 5.04 -20.60 -5.03
CA CYS A 82 6.26 -20.83 -5.80
C CYS A 82 7.46 -20.21 -5.05
N PRO A 83 8.59 -20.94 -4.93
CA PRO A 83 9.78 -20.35 -4.35
C PRO A 83 10.20 -19.09 -5.12
N PRO A 84 10.37 -17.94 -4.46
CA PRO A 84 10.74 -16.69 -5.14
C PRO A 84 12.01 -16.80 -5.98
N GLN A 85 13.00 -17.54 -5.50
CA GLN A 85 14.26 -17.75 -6.22
C GLN A 85 14.08 -18.53 -7.52
N GLU A 86 13.16 -19.53 -7.56
CA GLU A 86 12.89 -20.31 -8.77
C GLU A 86 12.38 -19.43 -9.91
N LEU A 87 11.41 -18.53 -9.61
CA LEU A 87 10.89 -17.59 -10.60
C LEU A 87 11.96 -16.57 -11.01
N ALA A 88 12.72 -16.04 -10.05
CA ALA A 88 13.78 -15.06 -10.32
C ALA A 88 14.87 -15.65 -11.22
N ASP A 89 15.33 -16.87 -10.95
CA ASP A 89 16.34 -17.56 -11.75
C ASP A 89 15.85 -17.86 -13.17
N LEU A 90 14.58 -18.29 -13.29
CA LEU A 90 13.98 -18.53 -14.60
C LEU A 90 13.93 -17.24 -15.44
N VAL A 91 13.48 -16.11 -14.83
CA VAL A 91 13.42 -14.81 -15.51
C VAL A 91 14.82 -14.31 -15.85
N ARG A 92 15.78 -14.42 -14.94
CA ARG A 92 17.18 -14.03 -15.18
C ARG A 92 17.77 -14.81 -16.33
N THR A 93 17.53 -16.11 -16.40
CA THR A 93 17.95 -16.96 -17.52
C THR A 93 17.34 -16.49 -18.84
N ALA A 94 16.04 -16.21 -18.86
CA ALA A 94 15.35 -15.72 -20.04
C ALA A 94 15.90 -14.36 -20.52
N LEU A 95 16.15 -13.41 -19.63
CA LEU A 95 16.74 -12.11 -19.96
C LEU A 95 18.16 -12.24 -20.50
N ASN A 96 18.98 -13.11 -19.91
CA ASN A 96 20.35 -13.37 -20.37
C ASN A 96 20.37 -14.02 -21.75
N GLU A 97 19.52 -15.03 -22.01
CA GLU A 97 19.37 -15.64 -23.34
C GLU A 97 18.94 -14.61 -24.40
N ALA A 98 18.08 -13.66 -24.02
CA ALA A 98 17.62 -12.59 -24.91
C ALA A 98 18.64 -11.43 -25.03
N GLY A 99 19.69 -11.41 -24.22
CA GLY A 99 20.68 -10.33 -24.19
C GLY A 99 20.10 -9.01 -23.68
N VAL A 100 19.14 -9.04 -22.73
CA VAL A 100 18.41 -7.87 -22.25
C VAL A 100 18.89 -7.45 -20.87
N CYS A 101 19.20 -6.18 -20.69
CA CYS A 101 19.48 -5.60 -19.38
C CYS A 101 18.16 -5.27 -18.63
N ASP A 102 18.24 -5.27 -17.30
CA ASP A 102 17.08 -4.99 -16.42
C ASP A 102 16.42 -3.62 -16.73
N ALA A 103 17.23 -2.64 -17.10
CA ALA A 103 16.76 -1.29 -17.44
C ALA A 103 15.84 -1.23 -18.67
N ALA A 104 15.94 -2.22 -19.58
CA ALA A 104 15.05 -2.32 -20.74
C ALA A 104 13.70 -2.98 -20.44
N VAL A 105 13.51 -3.52 -19.22
CA VAL A 105 12.25 -4.09 -18.79
C VAL A 105 11.24 -2.99 -18.52
N HIS A 106 10.11 -3.04 -19.23
CA HIS A 106 9.01 -2.10 -19.05
C HIS A 106 8.14 -2.48 -17.85
N SER A 107 7.72 -3.74 -17.77
CA SER A 107 6.80 -4.23 -16.74
C SER A 107 6.85 -5.74 -16.57
N ILE A 108 6.41 -6.20 -15.39
CA ILE A 108 6.11 -7.59 -15.09
C ILE A 108 4.60 -7.74 -15.10
N ASN A 109 4.11 -8.75 -15.80
CA ASN A 109 2.72 -8.90 -16.12
C ASN A 109 2.24 -10.32 -15.77
N THR A 110 1.06 -10.41 -15.17
CA THR A 110 0.47 -11.70 -14.78
C THR A 110 -1.06 -11.62 -14.71
N ILE A 111 -1.70 -12.74 -14.40
CA ILE A 111 -3.14 -12.80 -14.16
C ILE A 111 -3.49 -12.19 -12.79
N SER A 112 -4.65 -11.54 -12.67
CA SER A 112 -5.12 -10.90 -11.42
C SER A 112 -5.22 -11.86 -10.23
N LEU A 113 -5.44 -13.16 -10.48
CA LEU A 113 -5.42 -14.22 -9.46
C LEU A 113 -4.08 -14.36 -8.72
N LYS A 114 -3.00 -13.79 -9.27
CA LYS A 114 -1.63 -13.85 -8.73
C LYS A 114 -1.14 -12.51 -8.16
N ALA A 115 -2.04 -11.56 -7.90
CA ALA A 115 -1.70 -10.23 -7.42
C ALA A 115 -0.95 -10.23 -6.07
N ASP A 116 -1.18 -11.24 -5.25
CA ASP A 116 -0.62 -11.43 -3.91
C ASP A 116 0.50 -12.49 -3.85
N GLU A 117 0.94 -13.04 -5.00
CA GLU A 117 1.93 -14.11 -5.02
C GLU A 117 3.33 -13.59 -4.67
N PRO A 118 3.94 -14.04 -3.55
CA PRO A 118 5.22 -13.50 -3.06
C PRO A 118 6.35 -13.58 -4.07
N ALA A 119 6.42 -14.65 -4.86
CA ALA A 119 7.46 -14.80 -5.89
C ALA A 119 7.39 -13.71 -6.95
N ILE A 120 6.18 -13.32 -7.39
CA ILE A 120 5.98 -12.27 -8.40
C ILE A 120 6.23 -10.89 -7.81
N LEU A 121 5.80 -10.64 -6.57
CA LEU A 121 6.05 -9.37 -5.88
C LEU A 121 7.55 -9.14 -5.65
N GLU A 122 8.28 -10.17 -5.24
CA GLU A 122 9.73 -10.10 -5.05
C GLU A 122 10.46 -9.89 -6.38
N LEU A 123 10.05 -10.56 -7.46
CA LEU A 123 10.61 -10.34 -8.80
C LEU A 123 10.42 -8.87 -9.24
N ALA A 124 9.23 -8.30 -9.03
CA ALA A 124 8.93 -6.90 -9.37
C ALA A 124 9.84 -5.92 -8.60
N ARG A 125 10.09 -6.21 -7.32
CA ARG A 125 11.00 -5.45 -6.48
C ARG A 125 12.45 -5.56 -6.95
N GLN A 126 12.94 -6.76 -7.28
CA GLN A 126 14.31 -7.00 -7.73
C GLN A 126 14.62 -6.30 -9.05
N LEU A 127 13.70 -6.35 -10.01
CA LEU A 127 13.85 -5.71 -11.31
C LEU A 127 13.47 -4.22 -11.30
N ASN A 128 13.00 -3.70 -10.17
CA ASN A 128 12.45 -2.34 -10.06
C ASN A 128 11.49 -2.01 -11.21
N ALA A 129 10.61 -2.96 -11.55
CA ALA A 129 9.66 -2.88 -12.64
C ALA A 129 8.21 -2.96 -12.13
N PRO A 130 7.27 -2.16 -12.67
CA PRO A 130 5.89 -2.18 -12.23
C PRO A 130 5.22 -3.52 -12.53
N LEU A 131 4.48 -4.04 -11.52
CA LEU A 131 3.62 -5.21 -11.69
C LEU A 131 2.28 -4.78 -12.30
N ARG A 132 1.85 -5.49 -13.35
CA ARG A 132 0.55 -5.28 -14.00
C ARG A 132 -0.26 -6.56 -14.01
N LEU A 133 -1.54 -6.41 -13.73
CA LEU A 133 -2.49 -7.49 -13.54
C LEU A 133 -3.55 -7.45 -14.63
N PHE A 134 -3.83 -8.59 -15.21
CA PHE A 134 -4.84 -8.73 -16.26
C PHE A 134 -5.91 -9.73 -15.84
N SER A 135 -7.16 -9.49 -16.23
CA SER A 135 -8.23 -10.46 -16.03
C SER A 135 -8.05 -11.68 -16.92
N ALA A 136 -8.70 -12.79 -16.59
CA ALA A 136 -8.68 -13.97 -17.42
C ALA A 136 -9.19 -13.69 -18.84
N GLU A 137 -10.26 -12.87 -18.97
CA GLU A 137 -10.83 -12.48 -20.26
C GLU A 137 -9.85 -11.67 -21.11
N ALA A 138 -9.09 -10.75 -20.48
CA ALA A 138 -8.09 -9.96 -21.19
C ALA A 138 -6.94 -10.83 -21.71
N LEU A 139 -6.54 -11.86 -20.95
CA LEU A 139 -5.52 -12.82 -21.37
C LEU A 139 -6.06 -13.79 -22.41
N GLU A 140 -7.33 -14.19 -22.33
CA GLU A 140 -7.98 -15.06 -23.30
C GLU A 140 -8.10 -14.39 -24.67
N ALA A 141 -8.32 -13.08 -24.72
CA ALA A 141 -8.33 -12.31 -25.95
C ALA A 141 -7.00 -12.39 -26.73
N GLU A 142 -5.89 -12.71 -26.06
CA GLU A 142 -4.58 -12.91 -26.67
C GLU A 142 -4.34 -14.32 -27.22
N THR A 143 -5.28 -15.27 -27.02
CA THR A 143 -5.14 -16.68 -27.45
C THR A 143 -4.73 -16.85 -28.90
N PRO A 144 -5.23 -16.08 -29.90
CA PRO A 144 -4.79 -16.19 -31.29
C PRO A 144 -3.28 -15.88 -31.50
N ARG A 145 -2.64 -15.22 -30.58
CA ARG A 145 -1.23 -14.78 -30.63
C ARG A 145 -0.30 -15.63 -29.77
N LEU A 146 -0.83 -16.57 -29.00
CA LEU A 146 -0.05 -17.46 -28.16
C LEU A 146 0.71 -18.48 -29.02
N ALA A 147 1.95 -18.77 -28.67
CA ALA A 147 2.74 -19.84 -29.27
C ALA A 147 2.45 -21.19 -28.63
N THR A 148 2.06 -21.21 -27.34
CA THR A 148 1.87 -22.43 -26.56
C THR A 148 0.55 -22.39 -25.77
N PRO A 149 -0.62 -22.34 -26.43
CA PRO A 149 -1.91 -22.39 -25.75
C PRO A 149 -2.09 -23.73 -25.01
N SER A 150 -2.88 -23.74 -23.92
CA SER A 150 -3.07 -24.92 -23.08
C SER A 150 -4.49 -25.00 -22.52
N ASP A 151 -5.23 -26.03 -22.89
CA ASP A 151 -6.57 -26.33 -22.36
C ASP A 151 -6.55 -26.60 -20.85
N VAL A 152 -5.46 -27.17 -20.32
CA VAL A 152 -5.29 -27.40 -18.88
C VAL A 152 -5.28 -26.07 -18.13
N VAL A 153 -4.55 -25.08 -18.64
CA VAL A 153 -4.50 -23.74 -18.01
C VAL A 153 -5.86 -23.05 -18.15
N PHE A 154 -6.53 -23.22 -19.28
CA PHE A 154 -7.89 -22.69 -19.46
C PHE A 154 -8.88 -23.23 -18.43
N ALA A 155 -8.85 -24.53 -18.18
CA ALA A 155 -9.73 -25.17 -17.19
C ALA A 155 -9.49 -24.67 -15.77
N GLU A 156 -8.25 -24.25 -15.45
CA GLU A 156 -7.88 -23.75 -14.10
C GLU A 156 -8.15 -22.26 -13.89
N VAL A 157 -7.86 -21.42 -14.90
CA VAL A 157 -7.83 -19.96 -14.72
C VAL A 157 -8.62 -19.18 -15.79
N GLY A 158 -9.27 -19.85 -16.73
CA GLY A 158 -10.14 -19.22 -17.74
C GLY A 158 -9.39 -18.53 -18.89
N CYS A 159 -8.09 -18.83 -19.10
CA CYS A 159 -7.35 -18.40 -20.28
C CYS A 159 -6.34 -19.46 -20.71
N HIS A 160 -6.05 -19.55 -22.03
CA HIS A 160 -5.17 -20.59 -22.60
C HIS A 160 -3.67 -20.35 -22.36
N GLY A 161 -3.28 -19.19 -21.77
CA GLY A 161 -1.87 -18.94 -21.49
C GLY A 161 -1.63 -17.68 -20.66
N VAL A 162 -1.13 -17.84 -19.43
CA VAL A 162 -0.88 -16.71 -18.52
C VAL A 162 0.36 -15.94 -18.93
N SER A 163 1.54 -16.58 -19.01
CA SER A 163 2.80 -15.86 -19.24
C SER A 163 2.87 -15.21 -20.63
N GLU A 164 2.52 -15.93 -21.69
CA GLU A 164 2.51 -15.35 -23.04
C GLU A 164 1.41 -14.31 -23.19
N GLY A 165 0.19 -14.62 -22.71
CA GLY A 165 -0.95 -13.70 -22.75
C GLY A 165 -0.68 -12.40 -22.02
N ALA A 166 -0.08 -12.45 -20.82
CA ALA A 166 0.22 -11.24 -20.04
C ALA A 166 1.32 -10.38 -20.69
N ALA A 167 2.35 -10.99 -21.27
CA ALA A 167 3.34 -10.23 -22.03
C ALA A 167 2.74 -9.52 -23.23
N LEU A 168 1.84 -10.19 -23.98
CA LEU A 168 1.16 -9.67 -25.17
C LEU A 168 0.09 -8.62 -24.81
N ALA A 169 -0.71 -8.84 -23.76
CA ALA A 169 -1.74 -7.91 -23.32
C ALA A 169 -1.14 -6.54 -22.93
N GLN A 170 0.04 -6.52 -22.32
CA GLN A 170 0.75 -5.27 -22.05
C GLN A 170 1.18 -4.55 -23.31
N LEU A 171 1.62 -5.27 -24.35
CA LEU A 171 2.03 -4.69 -25.64
C LEU A 171 0.86 -4.19 -26.46
N GLY A 172 -0.31 -4.82 -26.34
CA GLY A 172 -1.44 -4.59 -27.25
C GLY A 172 -1.14 -5.06 -28.66
N SER A 173 -1.67 -4.35 -29.67
CA SER A 173 -1.55 -4.75 -31.10
C SER A 173 -0.17 -4.47 -31.72
N GLU A 174 0.62 -3.59 -31.11
CA GLU A 174 1.89 -3.07 -31.68
C GLU A 174 3.14 -3.87 -31.23
N GLY A 175 2.95 -5.00 -30.54
CA GLY A 175 4.06 -5.81 -30.07
C GLY A 175 3.94 -7.26 -30.48
N LYS A 176 5.01 -7.98 -30.31
CA LYS A 176 5.10 -9.41 -30.64
C LYS A 176 5.66 -10.23 -29.48
N LEU A 177 5.27 -11.49 -29.43
CA LEU A 177 5.93 -12.47 -28.57
C LEU A 177 7.38 -12.66 -29.09
N TRP A 178 8.33 -12.31 -28.24
CA TRP A 178 9.75 -12.41 -28.59
C TRP A 178 10.36 -13.73 -28.14
N MET A 179 10.09 -14.13 -26.89
CA MET A 179 10.44 -15.43 -26.35
C MET A 179 9.17 -16.16 -25.89
N GLN A 180 8.96 -17.34 -26.48
CA GLN A 180 7.89 -18.24 -26.09
C GLN A 180 8.06 -18.72 -24.64
N LYS A 181 6.99 -19.23 -24.07
CA LYS A 181 6.97 -19.74 -22.69
C LYS A 181 8.14 -20.67 -22.38
N ARG A 182 8.93 -20.28 -21.38
CA ARG A 182 9.89 -21.14 -20.67
C ARG A 182 9.24 -21.56 -19.35
N LYS A 183 9.58 -22.73 -18.86
CA LYS A 183 9.01 -23.28 -17.63
C LYS A 183 10.03 -24.01 -16.78
N THR A 184 9.80 -23.99 -15.49
CA THR A 184 10.39 -24.89 -14.48
C THR A 184 9.29 -25.80 -13.91
N ALA A 185 9.52 -26.38 -12.74
CA ALA A 185 8.49 -27.17 -12.05
C ALA A 185 7.30 -26.32 -11.62
N HIS A 186 7.55 -25.08 -11.15
CA HIS A 186 6.51 -24.24 -10.53
C HIS A 186 6.35 -22.86 -11.19
N ALA A 187 7.17 -22.48 -12.15
CA ALA A 187 7.15 -21.15 -12.75
C ALA A 187 7.18 -21.18 -14.28
N THR A 188 6.62 -20.14 -14.88
CA THR A 188 6.67 -19.89 -16.32
C THR A 188 7.02 -18.44 -16.60
N VAL A 189 7.76 -18.18 -17.69
CA VAL A 189 8.08 -16.84 -18.19
C VAL A 189 7.92 -16.80 -19.70
N ALA A 190 7.52 -15.66 -20.23
CA ALA A 190 7.58 -15.32 -21.66
C ALA A 190 7.97 -13.84 -21.80
N LEU A 191 8.63 -13.49 -22.90
CA LEU A 191 9.03 -12.11 -23.17
C LEU A 191 8.29 -11.60 -24.41
N GLY A 192 7.75 -10.39 -24.27
CA GLY A 192 7.21 -9.62 -25.36
C GLY A 192 8.13 -8.46 -25.73
N LEU A 193 8.13 -8.04 -26.98
CA LEU A 193 8.94 -6.95 -27.51
C LEU A 193 8.07 -5.95 -28.26
N ALA A 194 8.17 -4.70 -27.87
CA ALA A 194 7.58 -3.56 -28.57
C ALA A 194 8.52 -3.04 -29.66
N ASP A 195 7.96 -2.47 -30.73
CA ASP A 195 8.74 -1.86 -31.81
C ASP A 195 9.36 -0.50 -31.40
N ARG A 196 8.79 0.15 -30.39
CA ARG A 196 9.22 1.45 -29.82
C ARG A 196 9.23 1.43 -28.29
N PRO A 197 9.91 2.37 -27.62
CA PRO A 197 9.85 2.48 -26.19
C PRO A 197 8.42 2.68 -25.69
N LEU A 198 8.04 1.95 -24.62
CA LEU A 198 6.72 1.99 -24.01
C LEU A 198 6.71 2.99 -22.86
N SER A 199 5.67 3.83 -22.82
CA SER A 199 5.34 4.71 -21.69
C SER A 199 4.08 4.23 -20.95
N ASP A 200 3.12 3.66 -21.68
CA ASP A 200 1.81 3.32 -21.14
C ASP A 200 1.82 1.98 -20.38
N LEU A 201 1.24 1.98 -19.19
CA LEU A 201 1.01 0.78 -18.40
C LEU A 201 -0.44 0.30 -18.55
N ARG A 202 -0.64 -0.79 -19.26
CA ARG A 202 -1.94 -1.46 -19.40
C ARG A 202 -2.20 -2.37 -18.20
N GLY A 203 -3.41 -2.93 -18.13
CA GLY A 203 -3.86 -3.74 -17.00
C GLY A 203 -4.02 -2.92 -15.73
N ALA A 204 -4.33 -3.57 -14.61
CA ALA A 204 -4.48 -2.94 -13.31
C ALA A 204 -3.17 -2.99 -12.51
N ALA A 205 -2.91 -1.99 -11.66
CA ALA A 205 -1.91 -2.12 -10.61
C ALA A 205 -2.47 -3.02 -9.49
N ARG A 206 -1.62 -3.56 -8.63
CA ARG A 206 -2.07 -4.11 -7.36
C ARG A 206 -2.56 -2.96 -6.48
N GLY A 207 -3.82 -3.03 -6.06
CA GLY A 207 -4.36 -2.00 -5.19
C GLY A 207 -3.77 -2.05 -3.79
N ARG A 208 -3.82 -0.90 -3.11
CA ARG A 208 -3.35 -0.75 -1.73
C ARG A 208 -4.43 -0.15 -0.86
N LEU A 209 -4.62 -0.72 0.32
CA LEU A 209 -5.38 -0.11 1.40
C LEU A 209 -4.44 0.33 2.51
N SER A 210 -4.32 1.64 2.71
CA SER A 210 -3.58 2.23 3.82
C SER A 210 -4.54 2.55 4.95
N VAL A 211 -4.47 1.80 6.05
CA VAL A 211 -5.25 2.05 7.27
C VAL A 211 -4.45 3.00 8.15
N VAL A 212 -4.88 4.25 8.25
CA VAL A 212 -4.04 5.33 8.79
C VAL A 212 -4.64 5.99 10.02
N GLY A 213 -3.86 6.08 11.10
CA GLY A 213 -4.18 6.84 12.30
C GLY A 213 -3.69 8.29 12.17
N ILE A 214 -4.62 9.25 12.06
CA ILE A 214 -4.26 10.67 11.82
C ILE A 214 -3.96 11.47 13.10
N GLY A 215 -3.96 10.81 14.25
CA GLY A 215 -3.94 11.49 15.55
C GLY A 215 -5.32 12.02 15.96
N PRO A 216 -5.46 12.60 17.17
CA PRO A 216 -6.76 13.00 17.70
C PRO A 216 -7.30 14.31 17.12
N GLY A 217 -6.46 15.14 16.47
CA GLY A 217 -6.98 16.38 15.90
C GLY A 217 -5.98 17.26 15.16
N GLN A 218 -4.82 17.54 15.73
CA GLN A 218 -3.88 18.48 15.14
C GLN A 218 -2.88 17.83 14.18
N ALA A 219 -2.52 18.55 13.10
CA ALA A 219 -1.58 18.06 12.09
C ALA A 219 -0.17 17.74 12.65
N ALA A 220 0.24 18.44 13.72
CA ALA A 220 1.53 18.19 14.38
C ALA A 220 1.64 16.81 15.06
N TRP A 221 0.50 16.16 15.32
CA TRP A 221 0.44 14.80 15.89
C TRP A 221 0.23 13.72 14.85
N ARG A 222 0.19 14.08 13.58
CA ARG A 222 0.15 13.14 12.46
C ARG A 222 1.57 12.77 12.05
N THR A 223 1.85 11.47 11.93
CA THR A 223 3.18 11.01 11.55
C THR A 223 3.52 11.38 10.09
N PRO A 224 4.81 11.56 9.75
CA PRO A 224 5.23 11.77 8.37
C PRO A 224 4.84 10.62 7.44
N GLU A 225 4.86 9.39 7.92
CA GLU A 225 4.43 8.21 7.17
C GLU A 225 2.96 8.29 6.79
N VAL A 226 2.08 8.58 7.76
CA VAL A 226 0.64 8.77 7.50
C VAL A 226 0.40 9.88 6.48
N SER A 227 1.13 11.00 6.60
CA SER A 227 1.02 12.11 5.65
C SER A 227 1.40 11.68 4.22
N ARG A 228 2.45 10.87 4.07
CA ARG A 228 2.86 10.31 2.77
C ARG A 228 1.82 9.33 2.24
N LEU A 229 1.34 8.37 3.05
CA LEU A 229 0.33 7.40 2.62
C LEU A 229 -0.96 8.09 2.17
N ILE A 230 -1.37 9.17 2.85
CA ILE A 230 -2.51 9.98 2.44
C ILE A 230 -2.20 10.72 1.13
N ALA A 231 -0.99 11.29 0.98
CA ALA A 231 -0.58 11.98 -0.25
C ALA A 231 -0.61 11.04 -1.46
N ASP A 232 -0.18 9.78 -1.30
CA ASP A 232 -0.14 8.77 -2.34
C ASP A 232 -1.53 8.17 -2.65
N ALA A 233 -2.53 8.35 -1.78
CA ALA A 233 -3.88 7.81 -1.98
C ALA A 233 -4.62 8.55 -3.10
N GLN A 234 -5.38 7.80 -3.90
CA GLN A 234 -6.32 8.32 -4.89
C GLN A 234 -7.68 8.63 -4.25
N GLU A 235 -8.07 7.80 -3.27
CA GLU A 235 -9.34 7.92 -2.58
C GLU A 235 -9.16 7.89 -1.07
N LEU A 236 -9.91 8.77 -0.38
CA LEU A 236 -9.99 8.86 1.07
C LEU A 236 -11.35 8.32 1.53
N VAL A 237 -11.32 7.32 2.38
CA VAL A 237 -12.52 6.71 2.97
C VAL A 237 -12.49 6.94 4.46
N GLY A 238 -13.58 7.49 5.04
CA GLY A 238 -13.57 7.80 6.46
C GLY A 238 -14.90 8.34 6.98
N TYR A 239 -14.92 8.70 8.25
CA TYR A 239 -15.95 9.57 8.79
C TYR A 239 -15.63 11.02 8.35
N GLY A 240 -16.64 11.74 7.86
CA GLY A 240 -16.42 13.04 7.21
C GLY A 240 -15.59 14.02 8.03
N LEU A 241 -15.85 14.14 9.35
CA LEU A 241 -15.05 14.97 10.25
C LEU A 241 -13.55 14.59 10.23
N TYR A 242 -13.21 13.29 10.15
CA TYR A 242 -11.81 12.88 10.16
C TYR A 242 -11.10 13.22 8.85
N ILE A 243 -11.82 13.15 7.73
CA ILE A 243 -11.30 13.60 6.43
C ILE A 243 -11.12 15.13 6.44
N ASP A 244 -12.05 15.87 7.03
CA ASP A 244 -11.94 17.34 7.16
C ASP A 244 -10.70 17.77 7.95
N LEU A 245 -10.30 17.02 8.98
CA LEU A 245 -9.09 17.26 9.76
C LEU A 245 -7.77 17.12 8.97
N LEU A 246 -7.80 16.51 7.78
CA LEU A 246 -6.64 16.43 6.90
C LEU A 246 -6.29 17.77 6.24
N GLY A 247 -7.28 18.66 6.11
CA GLY A 247 -7.11 19.96 5.48
C GLY A 247 -6.57 19.84 4.04
N PRO A 248 -5.47 20.54 3.70
CA PRO A 248 -4.93 20.54 2.34
C PRO A 248 -4.52 19.16 1.80
N LEU A 249 -4.23 18.18 2.66
CA LEU A 249 -3.89 16.82 2.22
C LEU A 249 -5.04 16.07 1.56
N ALA A 250 -6.29 16.49 1.82
CA ALA A 250 -7.47 15.91 1.17
C ALA A 250 -7.77 16.53 -0.20
N ALA A 251 -7.12 17.63 -0.56
CA ALA A 251 -7.40 18.35 -1.80
C ALA A 251 -7.10 17.51 -3.04
N GLY A 252 -8.04 17.53 -4.00
CA GLY A 252 -7.89 16.84 -5.29
C GLY A 252 -8.04 15.32 -5.24
N LYS A 253 -8.45 14.74 -4.11
CA LYS A 253 -8.66 13.29 -3.95
C LYS A 253 -10.14 12.94 -4.01
N GLU A 254 -10.44 11.74 -4.48
CA GLU A 254 -11.79 11.18 -4.31
C GLU A 254 -12.07 11.04 -2.81
N ARG A 255 -13.34 11.25 -2.43
CA ARG A 255 -13.73 11.22 -1.02
C ARG A 255 -15.02 10.41 -0.85
N SER A 256 -14.99 9.46 0.08
CA SER A 256 -16.13 8.62 0.43
C SER A 256 -16.39 8.71 1.93
N ASP A 257 -17.42 9.47 2.28
CA ASP A 257 -17.84 9.72 3.65
C ASP A 257 -18.82 8.66 4.15
N PHE A 258 -18.57 8.15 5.35
CA PHE A 258 -19.46 7.20 6.02
C PHE A 258 -19.90 7.71 7.38
N PRO A 259 -21.13 7.41 7.80
CA PRO A 259 -21.62 7.80 9.13
C PRO A 259 -20.93 7.01 10.24
N LEU A 260 -21.01 7.50 11.48
CA LEU A 260 -20.70 6.70 12.66
C LEU A 260 -21.69 5.53 12.77
N GLY A 261 -21.22 4.36 13.17
CA GLY A 261 -21.98 3.11 13.17
C GLY A 261 -21.93 2.34 11.85
N GLY A 262 -21.32 2.91 10.80
CA GLY A 262 -21.12 2.27 9.50
C GLY A 262 -19.71 1.69 9.29
N GLU A 263 -19.04 1.25 10.36
CA GLU A 263 -17.63 0.85 10.32
C GLU A 263 -17.38 -0.32 9.38
N GLU A 264 -18.24 -1.36 9.41
CA GLU A 264 -18.08 -2.51 8.52
C GLU A 264 -18.29 -2.14 7.05
N ALA A 265 -19.33 -1.38 6.74
CA ALA A 265 -19.60 -0.92 5.37
C ALA A 265 -18.45 -0.06 4.84
N ARG A 266 -17.87 0.78 5.67
CA ARG A 266 -16.72 1.64 5.38
C ARG A 266 -15.47 0.82 5.08
N CYS A 267 -15.12 -0.15 5.94
CA CYS A 267 -13.96 -1.03 5.74
C CYS A 267 -14.11 -1.88 4.49
N ARG A 268 -15.29 -2.45 4.28
CA ARG A 268 -15.64 -3.25 3.10
C ARG A 268 -15.48 -2.42 1.83
N TYR A 269 -16.08 -1.23 1.79
CA TYR A 269 -15.98 -0.32 0.66
C TYR A 269 -14.52 0.01 0.33
N ALA A 270 -13.71 0.35 1.34
CA ALA A 270 -12.31 0.68 1.15
C ALA A 270 -11.50 -0.51 0.58
N LEU A 271 -11.76 -1.73 1.06
CA LEU A 271 -11.15 -2.96 0.53
C LEU A 271 -11.57 -3.23 -0.91
N GLU A 272 -12.86 -3.08 -1.24
CA GLU A 272 -13.35 -3.29 -2.62
C GLU A 272 -12.80 -2.25 -3.59
N GLN A 273 -12.69 -0.97 -3.20
CA GLN A 273 -12.04 0.05 -4.03
C GLN A 273 -10.56 -0.24 -4.26
N ALA A 274 -9.85 -0.69 -3.23
CA ALA A 274 -8.49 -1.17 -3.39
C ALA A 274 -8.41 -2.42 -4.30
N GLY A 275 -9.39 -3.33 -4.22
CA GLY A 275 -9.52 -4.48 -5.11
C GLY A 275 -9.63 -4.11 -6.60
N LEU A 276 -10.12 -2.91 -6.90
CA LEU A 276 -10.15 -2.36 -8.27
C LEU A 276 -8.80 -1.77 -8.73
N GLY A 277 -7.75 -1.89 -7.91
CA GLY A 277 -6.40 -1.41 -8.23
C GLY A 277 -6.11 0.02 -7.77
N LYS A 278 -6.99 0.64 -6.97
CA LYS A 278 -6.78 1.98 -6.41
C LYS A 278 -5.84 1.94 -5.19
N ASN A 279 -5.15 3.06 -4.95
CA ASN A 279 -4.55 3.38 -3.66
C ASN A 279 -5.59 4.10 -2.80
N VAL A 280 -6.07 3.43 -1.76
CA VAL A 280 -7.12 3.92 -0.85
C VAL A 280 -6.54 4.17 0.53
N ALA A 281 -6.86 5.31 1.15
CA ALA A 281 -6.57 5.56 2.56
C ALA A 281 -7.84 5.47 3.39
N LEU A 282 -7.88 4.52 4.34
CA LEU A 282 -8.93 4.42 5.35
C LEU A 282 -8.53 5.26 6.56
N VAL A 283 -9.19 6.39 6.73
CA VAL A 283 -8.83 7.43 7.70
C VAL A 283 -9.47 7.18 9.06
N CYS A 284 -8.65 6.97 10.09
CA CYS A 284 -9.05 6.76 11.46
C CYS A 284 -8.56 7.92 12.35
N SER A 285 -9.39 8.40 13.26
CA SER A 285 -8.95 9.32 14.31
C SER A 285 -8.08 8.58 15.35
N GLY A 286 -7.09 9.25 15.91
CA GLY A 286 -6.17 8.63 16.86
C GLY A 286 -5.26 7.61 16.18
N ASP A 287 -5.17 6.44 16.78
CA ASP A 287 -4.47 5.27 16.25
C ASP A 287 -5.45 4.32 15.53
N ALA A 288 -5.07 3.81 14.37
CA ALA A 288 -5.92 2.93 13.57
C ALA A 288 -6.18 1.54 14.20
N GLY A 289 -5.33 1.10 15.13
CA GLY A 289 -5.42 -0.18 15.83
C GLY A 289 -6.08 -0.11 17.22
N ILE A 290 -6.28 1.10 17.79
CA ILE A 290 -6.83 1.27 19.15
C ILE A 290 -8.30 1.67 19.06
N TYR A 291 -9.21 0.71 19.26
CA TYR A 291 -10.67 0.88 19.15
C TYR A 291 -11.09 1.57 17.85
N ALA A 292 -10.40 1.28 16.78
CA ALA A 292 -10.59 1.81 15.45
C ALA A 292 -10.75 0.67 14.42
N MET A 293 -10.61 0.96 13.13
CA MET A 293 -11.00 0.04 12.05
C MET A 293 -9.92 -0.97 11.65
N GLY A 294 -8.70 -0.87 12.19
CA GLY A 294 -7.60 -1.76 11.78
C GLY A 294 -7.93 -3.24 11.94
N ALA A 295 -8.42 -3.67 13.11
CA ALA A 295 -8.80 -5.06 13.34
C ALA A 295 -9.93 -5.52 12.40
N LEU A 296 -10.94 -4.67 12.17
CA LEU A 296 -12.09 -5.00 11.32
C LEU A 296 -11.69 -5.23 9.85
N VAL A 297 -10.69 -4.51 9.35
CA VAL A 297 -10.16 -4.74 8.00
C VAL A 297 -9.65 -6.17 7.86
N PHE A 298 -8.85 -6.65 8.83
CA PHE A 298 -8.31 -8.02 8.80
C PHE A 298 -9.39 -9.07 9.04
N GLU A 299 -10.37 -8.80 9.90
CA GLU A 299 -11.53 -9.67 10.07
C GLU A 299 -12.32 -9.86 8.76
N LEU A 300 -12.53 -8.79 8.00
CA LEU A 300 -13.22 -8.85 6.71
C LEU A 300 -12.42 -9.64 5.66
N LEU A 301 -11.10 -9.53 5.66
CA LEU A 301 -10.23 -10.30 4.78
C LEU A 301 -10.24 -11.80 5.11
N ASP A 302 -10.37 -12.15 6.39
CA ASP A 302 -10.40 -13.53 6.87
C ASP A 302 -11.79 -14.20 6.70
N ARG A 303 -12.86 -13.41 6.65
CA ARG A 303 -14.23 -13.93 6.51
C ARG A 303 -14.40 -14.67 5.17
N PRO A 304 -14.96 -15.89 5.17
CA PRO A 304 -15.35 -16.58 3.95
C PRO A 304 -16.39 -15.80 3.13
N ALA A 305 -16.44 -16.04 1.83
CA ALA A 305 -17.38 -15.33 0.94
C ALA A 305 -18.84 -15.58 1.32
N ASP A 306 -19.20 -16.78 1.77
CA ASP A 306 -20.53 -17.16 2.24
C ASP A 306 -20.91 -16.55 3.60
N GLN A 307 -19.94 -15.99 4.32
CA GLN A 307 -20.11 -15.27 5.59
C GLN A 307 -19.92 -13.75 5.42
N MET A 308 -20.31 -13.21 4.29
CA MET A 308 -20.16 -11.80 3.96
C MET A 308 -18.69 -11.33 3.98
N GLY A 309 -17.75 -12.14 3.50
CA GLY A 309 -16.37 -11.75 3.22
C GLY A 309 -16.32 -10.71 2.08
N VAL A 310 -15.14 -10.19 1.81
CA VAL A 310 -14.86 -9.31 0.66
C VAL A 310 -14.59 -10.12 -0.60
N SER A 311 -14.60 -9.46 -1.76
CA SER A 311 -14.31 -10.09 -3.04
C SER A 311 -12.89 -10.68 -3.09
N ASP A 312 -12.69 -11.62 -3.97
CA ASP A 312 -11.39 -12.22 -4.23
C ASP A 312 -10.31 -11.21 -4.63
N ALA A 313 -10.69 -10.17 -5.35
CA ALA A 313 -9.80 -9.07 -5.72
C ALA A 313 -9.38 -8.25 -4.47
N ALA A 314 -10.33 -7.92 -3.60
CA ALA A 314 -10.09 -7.22 -2.36
C ALA A 314 -9.21 -8.01 -1.37
N ARG A 315 -9.29 -9.35 -1.38
CA ARG A 315 -8.42 -10.22 -0.56
C ARG A 315 -6.94 -10.17 -0.95
N ARG A 316 -6.63 -9.75 -2.18
CA ARG A 316 -5.25 -9.73 -2.72
C ARG A 316 -4.60 -8.36 -2.70
N VAL A 317 -5.28 -7.35 -2.11
CA VAL A 317 -4.73 -6.00 -1.99
C VAL A 317 -3.51 -5.97 -1.07
N ASP A 318 -2.71 -4.93 -1.21
CA ASP A 318 -1.64 -4.61 -0.28
C ASP A 318 -2.22 -3.82 0.90
N VAL A 319 -2.27 -4.40 2.09
CA VAL A 319 -2.77 -3.72 3.29
C VAL A 319 -1.61 -3.21 4.12
N VAL A 320 -1.55 -1.90 4.33
CA VAL A 320 -0.56 -1.22 5.15
C VAL A 320 -1.26 -0.53 6.31
N CYS A 321 -0.84 -0.82 7.54
CA CYS A 321 -1.31 -0.11 8.72
C CYS A 321 -0.21 0.84 9.21
N SER A 322 -0.58 2.12 9.42
CA SER A 322 0.34 3.10 10.01
C SER A 322 -0.26 3.67 11.29
N PRO A 323 0.48 3.67 12.40
CA PRO A 323 0.01 4.11 13.70
C PRO A 323 -0.20 5.62 13.73
N GLY A 324 -1.03 6.06 14.68
CA GLY A 324 -1.22 7.47 15.01
C GLY A 324 -1.10 7.72 16.52
N VAL A 325 -0.95 8.97 16.90
CA VAL A 325 -1.03 9.36 18.32
C VAL A 325 -2.46 9.12 18.80
N SER A 326 -2.66 8.19 19.74
CA SER A 326 -3.99 7.90 20.27
C SER A 326 -4.50 9.01 21.20
N ALA A 327 -5.80 9.06 21.42
CA ALA A 327 -6.39 9.98 22.39
C ALA A 327 -5.81 9.80 23.81
N LEU A 328 -5.50 8.56 24.19
CA LEU A 328 -4.80 8.23 25.43
C LEU A 328 -3.48 8.99 25.57
N GLN A 329 -2.60 8.90 24.57
CA GLN A 329 -1.31 9.56 24.56
C GLN A 329 -1.46 11.08 24.54
N GLY A 330 -2.41 11.59 23.74
CA GLY A 330 -2.73 13.01 23.68
C GLY A 330 -3.20 13.55 25.05
N ALA A 331 -4.09 12.84 25.73
CA ALA A 331 -4.57 13.18 27.05
C ALA A 331 -3.45 13.13 28.09
N ALA A 332 -2.67 12.05 28.10
CA ALA A 332 -1.56 11.89 29.02
C ALA A 332 -0.52 13.03 28.92
N ALA A 333 -0.21 13.46 27.70
CA ALA A 333 0.70 14.57 27.45
C ALA A 333 0.19 15.92 27.97
N ARG A 334 -1.13 16.09 28.13
CA ARG A 334 -1.75 17.28 28.72
C ARG A 334 -1.80 17.21 30.25
N ALA A 335 -1.82 16.00 30.82
CA ALA A 335 -1.87 15.77 32.26
C ALA A 335 -0.47 15.69 32.91
N GLY A 336 0.59 15.68 32.11
CA GLY A 336 1.95 15.35 32.56
C GLY A 336 2.37 13.98 32.03
N ALA A 337 2.69 13.03 32.90
CA ALA A 337 3.13 11.69 32.48
C ALA A 337 2.42 10.56 33.26
N PRO A 338 1.08 10.50 33.28
CA PRO A 338 0.37 9.49 34.10
C PRO A 338 0.59 8.06 33.63
N LEU A 339 1.05 7.85 32.39
CA LEU A 339 1.33 6.53 31.82
C LEU A 339 2.74 6.01 32.15
N GLY A 340 3.45 6.64 33.06
CA GLY A 340 4.74 6.17 33.56
C GLY A 340 4.66 4.93 34.46
N HIS A 341 3.45 4.56 34.89
CA HIS A 341 3.12 3.32 35.59
C HIS A 341 2.32 2.38 34.68
N ASP A 342 2.02 1.19 35.18
CA ASP A 342 1.20 0.22 34.46
C ASP A 342 -0.18 0.81 34.15
N PHE A 343 -0.59 0.70 32.90
CA PHE A 343 -1.85 1.27 32.46
C PHE A 343 -2.63 0.30 31.57
N CYS A 344 -3.92 0.50 31.48
CA CYS A 344 -4.76 -0.24 30.56
C CYS A 344 -5.79 0.67 29.88
N THR A 345 -6.33 0.21 28.75
CA THR A 345 -7.44 0.83 28.05
C THR A 345 -8.68 -0.05 28.15
N ILE A 346 -9.83 0.55 28.44
CA ILE A 346 -11.12 -0.17 28.48
C ILE A 346 -12.14 0.64 27.70
N SER A 347 -12.74 -0.01 26.68
CA SER A 347 -13.92 0.56 26.02
C SER A 347 -15.18 0.25 26.81
N LEU A 348 -15.93 1.29 27.16
CA LEU A 348 -17.24 1.16 27.81
C LEU A 348 -18.39 0.99 26.80
N SER A 349 -18.07 0.48 25.59
CA SER A 349 -19.06 0.17 24.56
C SER A 349 -19.48 -1.30 24.61
N ASP A 350 -20.74 -1.56 24.91
CA ASP A 350 -21.35 -2.89 24.93
C ASP A 350 -22.06 -3.27 23.61
N LEU A 351 -21.75 -2.57 22.53
CA LEU A 351 -22.31 -2.87 21.20
C LEU A 351 -21.82 -4.20 20.64
N LEU A 352 -20.52 -4.47 20.77
CA LEU A 352 -19.86 -5.66 20.24
C LEU A 352 -19.24 -6.54 21.34
N THR A 353 -19.09 -6.00 22.56
CA THR A 353 -18.52 -6.70 23.71
C THR A 353 -19.60 -6.93 24.76
N PRO A 354 -19.81 -8.17 25.20
CA PRO A 354 -20.77 -8.45 26.27
C PRO A 354 -20.47 -7.61 27.52
N ARG A 355 -21.52 -7.00 28.08
CA ARG A 355 -21.42 -6.13 29.25
C ARG A 355 -20.68 -6.82 30.43
N ALA A 356 -20.96 -8.10 30.66
CA ALA A 356 -20.30 -8.87 31.72
C ALA A 356 -18.77 -8.93 31.54
N ASP A 357 -18.28 -8.98 30.30
CA ASP A 357 -16.84 -8.97 30.02
C ASP A 357 -16.22 -7.60 30.29
N ILE A 358 -16.93 -6.52 30.01
CA ILE A 358 -16.49 -5.16 30.33
C ILE A 358 -16.35 -5.02 31.84
N LEU A 359 -17.37 -5.41 32.59
CA LEU A 359 -17.37 -5.35 34.07
C LEU A 359 -16.25 -6.21 34.67
N ARG A 360 -16.03 -7.43 34.15
CA ARG A 360 -14.94 -8.31 34.59
C ARG A 360 -13.56 -7.67 34.36
N ARG A 361 -13.35 -7.05 33.19
CA ARG A 361 -12.08 -6.32 32.89
C ARG A 361 -11.89 -5.12 33.80
N LEU A 362 -12.97 -4.41 34.08
CA LEU A 362 -12.99 -3.25 34.96
C LEU A 362 -12.60 -3.63 36.40
N GLN A 363 -13.20 -4.70 36.93
CA GLN A 363 -12.86 -5.24 38.25
C GLN A 363 -11.37 -5.62 38.34
N ALA A 364 -10.85 -6.35 37.37
CA ALA A 364 -9.44 -6.73 37.30
C ALA A 364 -8.49 -5.52 37.26
N ALA A 365 -8.87 -4.48 36.50
CA ALA A 365 -8.08 -3.26 36.40
C ALA A 365 -8.12 -2.42 37.70
N ALA A 366 -9.25 -2.45 38.41
CA ALA A 366 -9.41 -1.80 39.71
C ALA A 366 -8.54 -2.49 40.78
N GLU A 367 -8.59 -3.82 40.86
CA GLU A 367 -7.80 -4.65 41.76
C GLU A 367 -6.30 -4.57 41.50
N GLY A 368 -5.92 -4.47 40.20
CA GLY A 368 -4.51 -4.38 39.77
C GLY A 368 -3.91 -2.98 39.88
N ASP A 369 -4.67 -1.99 40.35
CA ASP A 369 -4.28 -0.57 40.51
C ASP A 369 -3.71 0.07 39.22
N PHE A 370 -4.19 -0.31 38.06
CA PHE A 370 -3.77 0.27 36.78
C PHE A 370 -4.21 1.73 36.61
N VAL A 371 -3.41 2.55 35.95
CA VAL A 371 -3.92 3.79 35.35
C VAL A 371 -4.86 3.41 34.21
N ILE A 372 -6.12 3.87 34.26
CA ILE A 372 -7.16 3.41 33.34
C ILE A 372 -7.57 4.54 32.38
N ALA A 373 -7.55 4.26 31.07
CA ALA A 373 -8.13 5.14 30.08
C ALA A 373 -9.42 4.53 29.52
N PHE A 374 -10.55 5.20 29.78
CA PHE A 374 -11.84 4.81 29.24
C PHE A 374 -12.05 5.39 27.84
N TYR A 375 -12.38 4.52 26.90
CA TYR A 375 -12.85 4.88 25.56
C TYR A 375 -14.35 4.65 25.45
N ASN A 376 -15.00 5.44 24.62
CA ASN A 376 -16.45 5.38 24.42
C ASN A 376 -17.24 5.40 25.74
N PRO A 377 -16.93 6.32 26.66
CA PRO A 377 -17.46 6.30 28.03
C PRO A 377 -18.97 6.42 28.08
N VAL A 378 -19.56 7.17 27.15
CA VAL A 378 -21.00 7.36 27.02
C VAL A 378 -21.44 7.40 25.57
N SER A 379 -22.72 7.19 25.32
CA SER A 379 -23.38 7.51 24.06
C SER A 379 -24.83 7.96 24.35
N LYS A 380 -25.56 8.37 23.32
CA LYS A 380 -27.00 8.79 23.48
C LYS A 380 -27.84 7.72 24.16
N THR A 381 -27.53 6.45 23.98
CA THR A 381 -28.29 5.29 24.49
C THR A 381 -27.59 4.53 25.61
N ARG A 382 -26.29 4.78 25.87
CA ARG A 382 -25.45 4.05 26.83
C ARG A 382 -24.81 5.02 27.81
N ARG A 383 -25.40 5.13 29.00
CA ARG A 383 -24.95 6.08 30.04
C ARG A 383 -24.65 5.43 31.39
N THR A 384 -25.01 4.16 31.59
CA THR A 384 -24.89 3.49 32.92
C THR A 384 -23.52 2.90 33.19
N LEU A 385 -22.76 2.44 32.17
CA LEU A 385 -21.46 1.79 32.34
C LEU A 385 -20.41 2.71 33.01
N LEU A 386 -20.44 4.02 32.72
CA LEU A 386 -19.50 4.95 33.34
C LEU A 386 -19.76 5.12 34.85
N SER A 387 -21.02 5.19 35.26
CA SER A 387 -21.35 5.25 36.69
C SER A 387 -20.98 3.94 37.40
N GLU A 388 -21.26 2.79 36.80
CA GLU A 388 -20.83 1.49 37.35
C GLU A 388 -19.31 1.38 37.45
N ALA A 389 -18.59 1.91 36.44
CA ALA A 389 -17.13 1.98 36.46
C ALA A 389 -16.63 2.80 37.66
N ARG A 390 -17.20 3.98 37.88
CA ARG A 390 -16.90 4.82 39.03
C ARG A 390 -17.14 4.06 40.34
N ASP A 391 -18.30 3.43 40.48
CA ASP A 391 -18.72 2.76 41.70
C ASP A 391 -17.86 1.54 42.02
N ILE A 392 -17.40 0.79 40.99
CA ILE A 392 -16.42 -0.28 41.15
C ILE A 392 -15.06 0.26 41.58
N LEU A 393 -14.59 1.32 40.93
CA LEU A 393 -13.30 1.93 41.27
C LEU A 393 -13.25 2.49 42.70
N LEU A 394 -14.34 3.06 43.18
CA LEU A 394 -14.47 3.55 44.55
C LEU A 394 -14.34 2.46 45.62
N GLN A 395 -14.52 1.18 45.29
CA GLN A 395 -14.29 0.07 46.20
C GLN A 395 -12.79 -0.26 46.40
N HIS A 396 -11.94 0.19 45.48
CA HIS A 396 -10.52 -0.15 45.40
C HIS A 396 -9.60 1.07 45.51
N ARG A 397 -10.11 2.29 45.36
CA ARG A 397 -9.35 3.52 45.29
C ARG A 397 -9.88 4.59 46.24
N PRO A 398 -9.03 5.52 46.67
CA PRO A 398 -9.46 6.71 47.42
C PRO A 398 -10.50 7.51 46.63
N ALA A 399 -11.46 8.09 47.33
CA ALA A 399 -12.53 8.90 46.72
C ALA A 399 -12.00 10.14 45.96
N ASP A 400 -10.88 10.67 46.43
CA ASP A 400 -10.17 11.82 45.86
C ASP A 400 -9.21 11.46 44.71
N THR A 401 -9.18 10.19 44.24
CA THR A 401 -8.39 9.76 43.08
C THR A 401 -8.65 10.70 41.91
N PRO A 402 -7.59 11.26 41.26
CA PRO A 402 -7.74 12.18 40.16
C PRO A 402 -8.34 11.52 38.92
N VAL A 403 -9.31 12.16 38.31
CA VAL A 403 -9.91 11.78 37.01
C VAL A 403 -9.78 12.95 36.05
N MET A 404 -9.23 12.69 34.88
CA MET A 404 -9.13 13.65 33.78
C MET A 404 -10.19 13.34 32.73
N LEU A 405 -10.98 14.33 32.40
CA LEU A 405 -11.90 14.31 31.27
C LEU A 405 -11.28 15.12 30.14
N ALA A 406 -11.01 14.47 29.01
CA ALA A 406 -10.39 15.11 27.86
C ALA A 406 -11.28 14.90 26.62
N SER A 407 -11.68 16.00 25.98
CA SER A 407 -12.46 15.97 24.75
C SER A 407 -11.85 16.85 23.69
N SER A 408 -12.09 16.49 22.40
CA SER A 408 -11.61 17.21 21.21
C SER A 408 -10.10 17.49 21.20
N LEU A 409 -9.28 16.58 21.72
CA LEU A 409 -7.84 16.75 21.84
C LEU A 409 -7.19 17.15 20.52
N GLY A 410 -6.33 18.19 20.56
CA GLY A 410 -5.63 18.72 19.40
C GLY A 410 -6.52 19.47 18.41
N ARG A 411 -7.78 19.76 18.75
CA ARG A 411 -8.74 20.55 17.96
C ARG A 411 -8.95 21.92 18.61
N PRO A 412 -9.53 22.90 17.89
CA PRO A 412 -9.83 24.21 18.48
C PRO A 412 -10.72 24.14 19.72
N GLU A 413 -11.61 23.13 19.80
CA GLU A 413 -12.52 22.89 20.91
C GLU A 413 -11.91 22.00 22.01
N GLU A 414 -10.59 21.82 22.03
CA GLU A 414 -9.91 21.02 23.06
C GLU A 414 -10.35 21.49 24.46
N HIS A 415 -10.86 20.55 25.23
CA HIS A 415 -11.36 20.82 26.56
C HIS A 415 -10.91 19.76 27.54
N ILE A 416 -10.30 20.20 28.65
CA ILE A 416 -9.73 19.34 29.69
C ILE A 416 -10.29 19.77 31.04
N ARG A 417 -10.83 18.82 31.78
CA ARG A 417 -11.35 19.00 33.12
C ARG A 417 -10.78 17.96 34.05
N TYR A 418 -10.60 18.33 35.31
CA TYR A 418 -10.20 17.41 36.36
C TYR A 418 -11.31 17.28 37.38
N ARG A 419 -11.50 16.07 37.90
CA ARG A 419 -12.45 15.72 38.93
C ARG A 419 -11.79 14.78 39.93
N ARG A 420 -12.38 14.67 41.12
CA ARG A 420 -12.17 13.51 41.98
C ARG A 420 -13.03 12.35 41.48
N LEU A 421 -12.65 11.12 41.77
CA LEU A 421 -13.41 9.94 41.37
C LEU A 421 -14.85 9.98 41.92
N GLU A 422 -15.01 10.39 43.18
CA GLU A 422 -16.34 10.51 43.81
C GLU A 422 -17.25 11.54 43.13
N ASP A 423 -16.68 12.59 42.56
CA ASP A 423 -17.41 13.72 41.93
C ASP A 423 -17.67 13.50 40.45
N LEU A 424 -17.27 12.36 39.88
CA LEU A 424 -17.43 12.09 38.46
C LEU A 424 -18.92 11.89 38.11
N LEU A 425 -19.47 12.79 37.29
CA LEU A 425 -20.85 12.72 36.81
C LEU A 425 -20.91 12.31 35.35
N VAL A 426 -21.84 11.39 35.03
CA VAL A 426 -22.04 10.90 33.64
C VAL A 426 -22.44 12.02 32.70
N ASP A 427 -23.19 13.00 33.18
CA ASP A 427 -23.70 14.12 32.35
C ASP A 427 -22.59 15.13 31.97
N GLU A 428 -21.41 15.03 32.55
CA GLU A 428 -20.26 15.86 32.19
C GLU A 428 -19.47 15.29 31.03
N VAL A 429 -19.75 14.06 30.57
CA VAL A 429 -19.02 13.34 29.55
C VAL A 429 -19.89 13.24 28.29
N ASP A 430 -19.33 13.64 27.15
CA ASP A 430 -19.95 13.72 25.83
C ASP A 430 -19.27 12.78 24.82
#